data_92c9a9be46bb1389454bc3545aeac06c
#
_entry.id   92c9a9be46bb1389454bc3545aeac06c
#
_cell.length_a   1.000
_cell.length_b   1.000
_cell.length_c   1.000
_cell.angle_alpha   90.00
_cell.angle_beta   90.00
_cell.angle_gamma   90.00
#
_symmetry.space_group_name_H-M   'P 1'
#
loop_
_entity.id
_entity.type
_entity.pdbx_description
1 polymer ?
#
loop_
_entity_poly.entity_id
_entity_poly.type
_entity_poly.pdbx_seq_one_letter_code
_entity_poly.pdbx_strand_id
1 'polypeptide(L)'
;MKSIVAMLRKEWLENPLVTRVPLFMFACGVLLFVSLMSSSTLQHNMFFQMSFGGDVSDIHKELGDDVNMLITGGIGLLSILLGTQYFPRTLRKERSEGSIMFWRSMPVSDVKTHLVKLAFGLLVIPLVCSVLVFAADFMLWMLNVSTDHQLALLYRQASLGFVLLNWIEFLLRMVVAGVLLLPLALTAMAISQKVNSPLLVILIGIYALRWMPIAMFNFYGLDDFFSAIFYLPLHAILAPNPFSAIPDAGWMNVGGYAFIGVLAWTASIKFSRTVN
;
A
#
# COMPACT_ATOMS: atom_id res chain seq x y z
N MET A 1 -7.54 -5.63 26.01
CA MET A 1 -8.20 -5.13 24.80
C MET A 1 -8.38 -3.60 24.82
N LYS A 2 -8.86 -2.97 25.88
CA LYS A 2 -9.07 -1.49 25.95
C LYS A 2 -7.81 -0.67 25.63
N SER A 3 -6.61 -1.11 26.04
CA SER A 3 -5.36 -0.39 25.77
C SER A 3 -4.95 -0.40 24.29
N ILE A 4 -5.16 -1.50 23.57
CA ILE A 4 -4.83 -1.61 22.13
C ILE A 4 -5.72 -0.66 21.31
N VAL A 5 -7.02 -0.65 21.60
CA VAL A 5 -7.98 0.25 20.92
C VAL A 5 -7.64 1.71 21.17
N ALA A 6 -7.26 2.04 22.41
CA ALA A 6 -6.84 3.41 22.75
C ALA A 6 -5.57 3.83 21.99
N MET A 7 -4.61 2.93 21.84
CA MET A 7 -3.38 3.16 21.06
C MET A 7 -3.66 3.31 19.57
N LEU A 8 -4.50 2.47 18.99
CA LEU A 8 -4.92 2.60 17.58
C LEU A 8 -5.66 3.92 17.33
N ARG A 9 -6.54 4.33 18.26
CA ARG A 9 -7.23 5.62 18.18
C ARG A 9 -6.26 6.79 18.23
N LYS A 10 -5.21 6.70 19.06
CA LYS A 10 -4.13 7.68 19.10
C LYS A 10 -3.43 7.80 17.76
N GLU A 11 -2.95 6.65 17.20
CA GLU A 11 -2.26 6.63 15.91
C GLU A 11 -3.14 7.23 14.79
N TRP A 12 -4.45 6.96 14.84
CA TRP A 12 -5.40 7.54 13.90
C TRP A 12 -5.47 9.07 13.98
N LEU A 13 -5.53 9.62 15.18
CA LEU A 13 -5.60 11.07 15.40
C LEU A 13 -4.29 11.79 15.09
N GLU A 14 -3.16 11.12 15.34
CA GLU A 14 -1.83 11.69 15.10
C GLU A 14 -1.41 11.69 13.64
N ASN A 15 -2.02 10.84 12.82
CA ASN A 15 -1.68 10.69 11.41
C ASN A 15 -2.83 11.09 10.47
N PRO A 16 -3.19 12.38 10.38
CA PRO A 16 -4.34 12.85 9.60
C PRO A 16 -4.18 12.60 8.08
N LEU A 17 -2.97 12.39 7.59
CA LEU A 17 -2.73 12.06 6.18
C LEU A 17 -3.41 10.75 5.78
N VAL A 18 -3.50 9.77 6.69
CA VAL A 18 -4.13 8.47 6.45
C VAL A 18 -5.62 8.61 6.12
N THR A 19 -6.28 9.65 6.64
CA THR A 19 -7.69 9.94 6.35
C THR A 19 -7.88 11.00 5.27
N ARG A 20 -7.07 12.07 5.30
CA ARG A 20 -7.23 13.20 4.38
C ARG A 20 -6.93 12.83 2.93
N VAL A 21 -5.88 12.02 2.70
CA VAL A 21 -5.51 11.64 1.33
C VAL A 21 -6.56 10.73 0.68
N PRO A 22 -7.02 9.63 1.30
CA PRO A 22 -8.13 8.86 0.76
C PRO A 22 -9.42 9.65 0.61
N LEU A 23 -9.75 10.53 1.56
CA LEU A 23 -10.94 11.37 1.46
C LEU A 23 -10.87 12.34 0.25
N PHE A 24 -9.70 12.93 0.01
CA PHE A 24 -9.47 13.79 -1.16
C PHE A 24 -9.62 12.98 -2.46
N MET A 25 -9.02 11.79 -2.53
CA MET A 25 -9.17 10.90 -3.69
C MET A 25 -10.62 10.49 -3.92
N PHE A 26 -11.35 10.18 -2.86
CA PHE A 26 -12.78 9.90 -2.92
C PHE A 26 -13.58 11.08 -3.48
N ALA A 27 -13.31 12.30 -3.00
CA ALA A 27 -13.98 13.51 -3.49
C ALA A 27 -13.69 13.74 -4.99
N CYS A 28 -12.44 13.54 -5.44
CA CYS A 28 -12.09 13.60 -6.85
C CYS A 28 -12.84 12.53 -7.67
N GLY A 29 -12.93 11.30 -7.15
CA GLY A 29 -13.69 10.21 -7.78
C GLY A 29 -15.17 10.54 -7.93
N VAL A 30 -15.79 11.11 -6.90
CA VAL A 30 -17.21 11.57 -6.96
C VAL A 30 -17.39 12.67 -7.99
N LEU A 31 -16.49 13.64 -8.06
CA LEU A 31 -16.55 14.71 -9.08
C LEU A 31 -16.45 14.14 -10.50
N LEU A 32 -15.54 13.19 -10.72
CA LEU A 32 -15.42 12.50 -12.01
C LEU A 32 -16.69 11.72 -12.33
N PHE A 33 -17.24 10.99 -11.38
CA PHE A 33 -18.48 10.24 -11.54
C PHE A 33 -19.65 11.16 -11.91
N VAL A 34 -19.86 12.26 -11.20
CA VAL A 34 -20.91 13.24 -11.50
C VAL A 34 -20.72 13.86 -12.88
N SER A 35 -19.48 14.17 -13.26
CA SER A 35 -19.14 14.68 -14.59
C SER A 35 -19.49 13.69 -15.71
N LEU A 36 -19.17 12.41 -15.51
CA LEU A 36 -19.51 11.33 -16.45
C LEU A 36 -21.01 11.12 -16.57
N MET A 37 -21.74 11.16 -15.45
CA MET A 37 -23.20 11.02 -15.45
C MET A 37 -23.90 12.22 -16.13
N SER A 38 -23.36 13.44 -15.98
CA SER A 38 -23.97 14.66 -16.50
C SER A 38 -23.68 14.90 -17.98
N SER A 39 -22.67 14.26 -18.56
CA SER A 39 -22.19 14.54 -19.92
C SER A 39 -22.50 13.40 -20.88
N SER A 40 -23.60 13.52 -21.62
CA SER A 40 -23.94 12.59 -22.72
C SER A 40 -22.87 12.52 -23.81
N THR A 41 -22.17 13.63 -24.06
CA THR A 41 -21.07 13.71 -25.04
C THR A 41 -19.86 12.87 -24.63
N LEU A 42 -19.49 12.86 -23.34
CA LEU A 42 -18.39 12.03 -22.84
C LEU A 42 -18.75 10.55 -22.91
N GLN A 43 -19.99 10.19 -22.56
CA GLN A 43 -20.48 8.82 -22.68
C GLN A 43 -20.45 8.35 -24.14
N HIS A 44 -20.90 9.19 -25.06
CA HIS A 44 -20.92 8.89 -26.50
C HIS A 44 -19.51 8.74 -27.08
N ASN A 45 -18.57 9.63 -26.70
CA ASN A 45 -17.17 9.54 -27.15
C ASN A 45 -16.46 8.29 -26.64
N MET A 46 -16.71 7.88 -25.40
CA MET A 46 -16.16 6.63 -24.87
C MET A 46 -16.73 5.42 -25.63
N PHE A 47 -18.00 5.45 -25.99
CA PHE A 47 -18.64 4.40 -26.79
C PHE A 47 -18.08 4.33 -28.21
N PHE A 48 -17.86 5.48 -28.85
CA PHE A 48 -17.41 5.55 -30.25
C PHE A 48 -15.97 5.11 -30.45
N GLN A 49 -15.07 5.42 -29.53
CA GLN A 49 -13.65 4.98 -29.61
C GLN A 49 -13.47 3.47 -29.53
N MET A 50 -14.43 2.75 -28.99
CA MET A 50 -14.35 1.30 -28.81
C MET A 50 -14.97 0.47 -29.93
N SER A 51 -15.72 1.10 -30.83
CA SER A 51 -16.40 0.38 -31.94
C SER A 51 -15.51 0.07 -33.15
N PHE A 52 -14.23 0.44 -33.12
CA PHE A 52 -13.38 0.53 -34.35
C PHE A 52 -12.38 -0.60 -34.57
N GLY A 53 -12.53 -1.80 -34.03
CA GLY A 53 -11.58 -2.82 -34.44
C GLY A 53 -11.63 -4.16 -33.73
N GLY A 54 -12.00 -5.20 -34.41
CA GLY A 54 -11.77 -6.56 -34.02
C GLY A 54 -12.93 -7.24 -33.29
N ASP A 55 -12.71 -8.45 -32.84
CA ASP A 55 -13.70 -9.23 -32.10
C ASP A 55 -14.04 -8.49 -30.78
N VAL A 56 -15.22 -7.88 -30.77
CA VAL A 56 -15.63 -6.85 -29.78
C VAL A 56 -15.64 -7.41 -28.36
N SER A 57 -15.86 -8.69 -28.18
CA SER A 57 -15.95 -9.34 -26.86
C SER A 57 -14.63 -9.42 -26.11
N ASP A 58 -13.53 -9.70 -26.81
CA ASP A 58 -12.21 -9.86 -26.19
C ASP A 58 -11.61 -8.51 -25.83
N ILE A 59 -11.79 -7.51 -26.69
CA ILE A 59 -11.34 -6.12 -26.44
C ILE A 59 -12.07 -5.53 -25.23
N HIS A 60 -13.36 -5.77 -25.10
CA HIS A 60 -14.15 -5.28 -23.96
C HIS A 60 -13.69 -5.89 -22.63
N LYS A 61 -13.31 -7.15 -22.64
CA LYS A 61 -12.79 -7.84 -21.46
C LYS A 61 -11.41 -7.30 -21.08
N GLU A 62 -10.53 -7.16 -22.06
CA GLU A 62 -9.16 -6.67 -21.85
C GLU A 62 -9.15 -5.22 -21.28
N LEU A 63 -9.95 -4.33 -21.87
CA LEU A 63 -10.10 -2.96 -21.37
C LEU A 63 -10.71 -2.88 -19.98
N GLY A 64 -11.69 -3.73 -19.68
CA GLY A 64 -12.30 -3.82 -18.34
C GLY A 64 -11.29 -4.31 -17.30
N ASP A 65 -10.39 -5.23 -17.69
CA ASP A 65 -9.31 -5.73 -16.85
C ASP A 65 -8.27 -4.63 -16.57
N ASP A 66 -7.91 -3.84 -17.58
CA ASP A 66 -6.97 -2.72 -17.46
C ASP A 66 -7.49 -1.61 -16.53
N VAL A 67 -8.78 -1.25 -16.65
CA VAL A 67 -9.40 -0.25 -15.76
C VAL A 67 -9.42 -0.76 -14.32
N ASN A 68 -9.79 -2.01 -14.11
CA ASN A 68 -9.78 -2.62 -12.78
C ASN A 68 -8.36 -2.65 -12.18
N MET A 69 -7.35 -3.01 -12.99
CA MET A 69 -5.95 -3.01 -12.58
C MET A 69 -5.45 -1.60 -12.23
N LEU A 70 -5.85 -0.58 -12.98
CA LEU A 70 -5.51 0.82 -12.68
C LEU A 70 -6.11 1.28 -11.35
N ILE A 71 -7.37 0.95 -11.07
CA ILE A 71 -8.03 1.31 -9.82
C ILE A 71 -7.40 0.57 -8.65
N THR A 72 -7.36 -0.76 -8.71
CA THR A 72 -6.84 -1.59 -7.61
C THR A 72 -5.34 -1.40 -7.41
N GLY A 73 -4.56 -1.33 -8.49
CA GLY A 73 -3.12 -1.07 -8.47
C GLY A 73 -2.79 0.34 -7.97
N GLY A 74 -3.50 1.36 -8.47
CA GLY A 74 -3.30 2.75 -8.05
C GLY A 74 -3.63 2.97 -6.57
N ILE A 75 -4.73 2.41 -6.07
CA ILE A 75 -5.11 2.50 -4.66
C ILE A 75 -4.18 1.65 -3.79
N GLY A 76 -3.74 0.50 -4.27
CA GLY A 76 -2.75 -0.32 -3.60
C GLY A 76 -1.40 0.39 -3.44
N LEU A 77 -0.91 1.04 -4.51
CA LEU A 77 0.28 1.91 -4.47
C LEU A 77 0.11 3.05 -3.47
N LEU A 78 -1.04 3.73 -3.47
CA LEU A 78 -1.34 4.78 -2.51
C LEU A 78 -1.22 4.26 -1.06
N SER A 79 -1.75 3.07 -0.80
CA SER A 79 -1.67 2.43 0.51
C SER A 79 -0.21 2.13 0.92
N ILE A 80 0.61 1.61 0.01
CA ILE A 80 2.04 1.38 0.26
C ILE A 80 2.76 2.70 0.54
N LEU A 81 2.49 3.74 -0.25
CA LEU A 81 3.10 5.06 -0.06
C LEU A 81 2.75 5.68 1.29
N LEU A 82 1.50 5.58 1.73
CA LEU A 82 1.09 6.03 3.06
C LEU A 82 1.79 5.23 4.16
N GLY A 83 1.90 3.92 4.02
CA GLY A 83 2.63 3.05 4.95
C GLY A 83 4.12 3.38 5.01
N THR A 84 4.78 3.57 3.86
CA THR A 84 6.21 3.92 3.80
C THR A 84 6.51 5.30 4.40
N GLN A 85 5.58 6.23 4.38
CA GLN A 85 5.70 7.51 5.08
C GLN A 85 5.43 7.40 6.59
N TYR A 86 4.54 6.49 6.98
CA TYR A 86 4.14 6.31 8.37
C TYR A 86 5.25 5.69 9.21
N PHE A 87 5.85 4.56 8.78
CA PHE A 87 6.81 3.79 9.57
C PHE A 87 8.04 4.59 10.05
N PRO A 88 8.71 5.39 9.21
CA PRO A 88 9.86 6.17 9.64
C PRO A 88 9.52 7.32 10.59
N ARG A 89 8.28 7.77 10.62
CA ARG A 89 7.86 8.93 11.44
C ARG A 89 7.31 8.52 12.80
N THR A 90 6.69 7.36 12.89
CA THR A 90 5.83 7.00 14.04
C THR A 90 6.60 6.92 15.36
N LEU A 91 7.77 6.27 15.42
CA LEU A 91 8.58 6.18 16.65
C LEU A 91 9.34 7.46 16.95
N ARG A 92 9.75 8.19 15.91
CA ARG A 92 10.47 9.45 16.06
C ARG A 92 9.60 10.56 16.62
N LYS A 93 8.34 10.66 16.15
CA LYS A 93 7.41 11.68 16.62
C LYS A 93 7.26 11.65 18.12
N GLU A 94 7.12 10.46 18.70
CA GLU A 94 7.05 10.29 20.16
C GLU A 94 8.30 10.76 20.90
N ARG A 95 9.48 10.61 20.27
CA ARG A 95 10.75 11.12 20.83
C ARG A 95 10.85 12.62 20.77
N SER A 96 10.55 13.21 19.62
CA SER A 96 10.65 14.67 19.43
C SER A 96 9.67 15.46 20.26
N GLU A 97 8.49 14.89 20.55
CA GLU A 97 7.44 15.49 21.39
C GLU A 97 7.65 15.23 22.90
N GLY A 98 8.70 14.46 23.28
CA GLY A 98 8.94 14.12 24.70
C GLY A 98 7.89 13.19 25.32
N SER A 99 6.92 12.72 24.54
CA SER A 99 5.82 11.89 25.01
C SER A 99 6.24 10.48 25.44
N ILE A 100 7.48 10.05 25.09
CA ILE A 100 8.05 8.76 25.50
C ILE A 100 8.03 8.56 27.01
N MET A 101 8.37 9.60 27.80
CA MET A 101 8.38 9.53 29.27
C MET A 101 6.97 9.20 29.82
N PHE A 102 5.95 9.81 29.23
CA PHE A 102 4.56 9.53 29.57
C PHE A 102 4.15 8.10 29.23
N TRP A 103 4.52 7.60 28.04
CA TRP A 103 4.19 6.23 27.62
C TRP A 103 4.93 5.17 28.42
N ARG A 104 6.16 5.45 28.88
CA ARG A 104 6.90 4.56 29.78
C ARG A 104 6.32 4.45 31.19
N SER A 105 5.57 5.45 31.66
CA SER A 105 4.88 5.39 32.95
C SER A 105 3.63 4.49 32.90
N MET A 106 3.14 4.18 31.70
CA MET A 106 2.03 3.25 31.52
C MET A 106 2.50 1.79 31.52
N PRO A 107 1.71 0.84 32.06
CA PRO A 107 2.06 -0.59 32.10
C PRO A 107 1.87 -1.25 30.71
N VAL A 108 2.49 -0.69 29.65
CA VAL A 108 2.45 -1.22 28.29
C VAL A 108 3.84 -1.61 27.88
N SER A 109 4.01 -2.87 27.40
CA SER A 109 5.30 -3.34 26.93
C SER A 109 5.67 -2.73 25.57
N ASP A 110 6.98 -2.46 25.36
CA ASP A 110 7.53 -1.95 24.10
C ASP A 110 7.09 -2.79 22.88
N VAL A 111 7.04 -4.12 23.06
CA VAL A 111 6.58 -5.05 22.01
C VAL A 111 5.15 -4.75 21.61
N LYS A 112 4.23 -4.49 22.56
CA LYS A 112 2.84 -4.15 22.23
C LYS A 112 2.76 -2.85 21.46
N THR A 113 3.53 -1.85 21.83
CA THR A 113 3.59 -0.57 21.12
C THR A 113 4.05 -0.76 19.68
N HIS A 114 5.13 -1.52 19.46
CA HIS A 114 5.62 -1.83 18.11
C HIS A 114 4.59 -2.61 17.28
N LEU A 115 3.94 -3.62 17.88
CA LEU A 115 2.91 -4.41 17.18
C LEU A 115 1.68 -3.55 16.80
N VAL A 116 1.23 -2.64 17.67
CA VAL A 116 0.12 -1.74 17.35
C VAL A 116 0.48 -0.82 16.18
N LYS A 117 1.71 -0.28 16.16
CA LYS A 117 2.19 0.55 15.06
C LYS A 117 2.31 -0.23 13.75
N LEU A 118 2.83 -1.46 13.80
CA LEU A 118 2.86 -2.35 12.63
C LEU A 118 1.45 -2.66 12.13
N ALA A 119 0.53 -3.02 13.04
CA ALA A 119 -0.85 -3.30 12.68
C ALA A 119 -1.55 -2.06 12.08
N PHE A 120 -1.27 -0.87 12.59
CA PHE A 120 -1.80 0.36 12.01
C PHE A 120 -1.29 0.57 10.58
N GLY A 121 0.01 0.48 10.36
CA GLY A 121 0.61 0.69 9.04
C GLY A 121 0.28 -0.38 8.00
N LEU A 122 0.25 -1.66 8.42
CA LEU A 122 0.08 -2.79 7.50
C LEU A 122 -1.36 -3.29 7.36
N LEU A 123 -2.27 -2.95 8.29
CA LEU A 123 -3.67 -3.39 8.25
C LEU A 123 -4.64 -2.23 8.18
N VAL A 124 -4.50 -1.20 9.07
CA VAL A 124 -5.48 -0.11 9.14
C VAL A 124 -5.38 0.79 7.90
N ILE A 125 -4.17 1.17 7.47
CA ILE A 125 -3.99 2.00 6.27
C ILE A 125 -4.56 1.30 5.03
N PRO A 126 -4.22 0.02 4.71
CA PRO A 126 -4.84 -0.69 3.60
C PRO A 126 -6.36 -0.81 3.71
N LEU A 127 -6.87 -1.03 4.91
CA LEU A 127 -8.31 -1.13 5.13
C LEU A 127 -9.04 0.18 4.82
N VAL A 128 -8.46 1.32 5.18
CA VAL A 128 -8.99 2.65 4.81
C VAL A 128 -8.93 2.85 3.30
N CYS A 129 -7.81 2.47 2.66
CA CYS A 129 -7.68 2.56 1.21
C CYS A 129 -8.63 1.60 0.48
N SER A 130 -8.96 0.44 1.05
CA SER A 130 -9.90 -0.52 0.44
C SER A 130 -11.32 0.04 0.27
N VAL A 131 -11.71 1.00 1.12
CA VAL A 131 -12.99 1.71 0.96
C VAL A 131 -13.04 2.48 -0.36
N LEU A 132 -11.88 2.99 -0.84
CA LEU A 132 -11.81 3.66 -2.14
C LEU A 132 -12.04 2.69 -3.29
N VAL A 133 -11.49 1.47 -3.23
CA VAL A 133 -11.74 0.44 -4.25
C VAL A 133 -13.22 0.10 -4.31
N PHE A 134 -13.80 -0.18 -3.15
CA PHE A 134 -15.24 -0.46 -3.08
C PHE A 134 -16.09 0.69 -3.64
N ALA A 135 -15.77 1.93 -3.27
CA ALA A 135 -16.50 3.10 -3.73
C ALA A 135 -16.33 3.33 -5.24
N ALA A 136 -15.12 3.15 -5.78
CA ALA A 136 -14.86 3.29 -7.21
C ALA A 136 -15.63 2.24 -8.02
N ASP A 137 -15.54 0.96 -7.64
CA ASP A 137 -16.28 -0.11 -8.31
C ASP A 137 -17.80 0.06 -8.21
N PHE A 138 -18.28 0.54 -7.05
CA PHE A 138 -19.69 0.82 -6.85
C PHE A 138 -20.17 1.97 -7.75
N MET A 139 -19.39 3.04 -7.89
CA MET A 139 -19.72 4.14 -8.80
C MET A 139 -19.72 3.67 -10.25
N LEU A 140 -18.76 2.84 -10.66
CA LEU A 140 -18.71 2.28 -12.02
C LEU A 140 -19.89 1.34 -12.27
N TRP A 141 -20.29 0.53 -11.29
CA TRP A 141 -21.49 -0.28 -11.36
C TRP A 141 -22.75 0.59 -11.52
N MET A 142 -22.89 1.67 -10.74
CA MET A 142 -24.00 2.61 -10.90
C MET A 142 -24.05 3.23 -12.29
N LEU A 143 -22.89 3.62 -12.83
CA LEU A 143 -22.77 4.16 -14.17
C LEU A 143 -23.24 3.14 -15.21
N ASN A 144 -22.84 1.88 -15.06
CA ASN A 144 -23.22 0.80 -15.97
C ASN A 144 -24.74 0.50 -15.94
N VAL A 145 -25.36 0.58 -14.77
CA VAL A 145 -26.82 0.37 -14.62
C VAL A 145 -27.64 1.55 -15.17
N SER A 146 -27.09 2.76 -15.11
CA SER A 146 -27.81 3.99 -15.51
C SER A 146 -27.65 4.35 -16.99
N THR A 147 -26.72 3.70 -17.71
CA THR A 147 -26.51 3.90 -19.15
C THR A 147 -27.25 2.84 -19.96
N ASP A 148 -28.02 3.26 -20.97
CA ASP A 148 -28.77 2.35 -21.86
C ASP A 148 -27.88 1.47 -22.74
N HIS A 149 -26.61 1.82 -22.88
CA HIS A 149 -25.61 1.08 -23.62
C HIS A 149 -24.52 0.54 -22.68
N GLN A 150 -24.26 -0.76 -22.76
CA GLN A 150 -23.15 -1.36 -22.01
C GLN A 150 -21.82 -0.74 -22.49
N LEU A 151 -21.24 0.09 -21.62
CA LEU A 151 -19.89 0.62 -21.85
C LEU A 151 -18.87 -0.53 -21.72
N ALA A 152 -18.07 -0.71 -22.75
CA ALA A 152 -17.07 -1.77 -22.80
C ALA A 152 -16.11 -1.77 -21.61
N LEU A 153 -15.74 -0.57 -21.14
CA LEU A 153 -14.90 -0.35 -19.95
C LEU A 153 -15.52 -0.88 -18.65
N LEU A 154 -16.85 -1.07 -18.62
CA LEU A 154 -17.60 -1.47 -17.43
C LEU A 154 -18.08 -2.92 -17.48
N TYR A 155 -17.54 -3.71 -18.41
CA TYR A 155 -17.95 -5.11 -18.59
C TYR A 155 -17.82 -5.94 -17.31
N ARG A 156 -16.77 -5.73 -16.52
CA ARG A 156 -16.58 -6.41 -15.23
C ARG A 156 -17.52 -5.92 -14.14
N GLN A 157 -17.83 -4.62 -14.10
CA GLN A 157 -18.72 -4.01 -13.11
C GLN A 157 -20.22 -4.23 -13.44
N ALA A 158 -20.56 -5.26 -14.21
CA ALA A 158 -21.94 -5.57 -14.56
C ALA A 158 -22.78 -6.06 -13.36
N SER A 159 -22.15 -6.55 -12.29
CA SER A 159 -22.86 -7.09 -11.13
C SER A 159 -22.31 -6.58 -9.79
N LEU A 160 -23.20 -6.38 -8.81
CA LEU A 160 -22.81 -6.12 -7.41
C LEU A 160 -21.96 -7.25 -6.82
N GLY A 161 -22.15 -8.49 -7.28
CA GLY A 161 -21.33 -9.62 -6.87
C GLY A 161 -19.87 -9.42 -7.22
N PHE A 162 -19.57 -8.87 -8.40
CA PHE A 162 -18.21 -8.54 -8.79
C PHE A 162 -17.60 -7.47 -7.87
N VAL A 163 -18.33 -6.40 -7.56
CA VAL A 163 -17.84 -5.32 -6.67
C VAL A 163 -17.40 -5.87 -5.31
N LEU A 164 -18.19 -6.77 -4.72
CA LEU A 164 -17.86 -7.41 -3.45
C LEU A 164 -16.66 -8.36 -3.57
N LEU A 165 -16.60 -9.18 -4.61
CA LEU A 165 -15.49 -10.11 -4.83
C LEU A 165 -14.18 -9.37 -5.09
N ASN A 166 -14.20 -8.32 -5.92
CA ASN A 166 -13.02 -7.49 -6.19
C ASN A 166 -12.50 -6.81 -4.92
N TRP A 167 -13.41 -6.31 -4.08
CA TRP A 167 -13.05 -5.73 -2.78
C TRP A 167 -12.36 -6.74 -1.85
N ILE A 168 -12.91 -7.97 -1.75
CA ILE A 168 -12.31 -9.05 -0.94
C ILE A 168 -10.95 -9.46 -1.52
N GLU A 169 -10.84 -9.58 -2.84
CA GLU A 169 -9.58 -9.88 -3.53
C GLU A 169 -8.52 -8.80 -3.25
N PHE A 170 -8.91 -7.53 -3.34
CA PHE A 170 -8.02 -6.42 -2.99
C PHE A 170 -7.53 -6.51 -1.54
N LEU A 171 -8.40 -6.80 -0.57
CA LEU A 171 -8.01 -6.98 0.83
C LEU A 171 -7.00 -8.12 0.98
N LEU A 172 -7.22 -9.23 0.30
CA LEU A 172 -6.30 -10.37 0.34
C LEU A 172 -4.93 -10.00 -0.27
N ARG A 173 -4.91 -9.31 -1.42
CA ARG A 173 -3.69 -8.79 -2.04
C ARG A 173 -2.94 -7.85 -1.10
N MET A 174 -3.66 -6.97 -0.40
CA MET A 174 -3.06 -6.04 0.57
C MET A 174 -2.50 -6.74 1.81
N VAL A 175 -3.11 -7.83 2.26
CA VAL A 175 -2.55 -8.67 3.35
C VAL A 175 -1.23 -9.30 2.90
N VAL A 176 -1.18 -9.87 1.70
CA VAL A 176 0.05 -10.46 1.15
C VAL A 176 1.13 -9.37 0.99
N ALA A 177 0.80 -8.24 0.37
CA ALA A 177 1.71 -7.11 0.24
C ALA A 177 2.20 -6.59 1.60
N GLY A 178 1.32 -6.55 2.61
CA GLY A 178 1.65 -6.18 3.98
C GLY A 178 2.66 -7.12 4.63
N VAL A 179 2.51 -8.42 4.45
CA VAL A 179 3.49 -9.43 4.92
C VAL A 179 4.84 -9.23 4.24
N LEU A 180 4.83 -8.97 2.93
CA LEU A 180 6.06 -8.72 2.16
C LEU A 180 6.71 -7.37 2.52
N LEU A 181 5.94 -6.37 2.95
CA LEU A 181 6.45 -5.08 3.43
C LEU A 181 6.95 -5.13 4.89
N LEU A 182 6.63 -6.16 5.65
CA LEU A 182 6.93 -6.24 7.07
C LEU A 182 8.42 -6.06 7.38
N PRO A 183 9.40 -6.71 6.71
CA PRO A 183 10.82 -6.50 6.99
C PRO A 183 11.26 -5.06 6.70
N LEU A 184 10.74 -4.42 5.65
CA LEU A 184 11.02 -3.02 5.32
C LEU A 184 10.45 -2.07 6.39
N ALA A 185 9.22 -2.32 6.85
CA ALA A 185 8.61 -1.56 7.93
C ALA A 185 9.43 -1.64 9.23
N LEU A 186 9.91 -2.84 9.57
CA LEU A 186 10.76 -3.07 10.74
C LEU A 186 12.11 -2.35 10.65
N THR A 187 12.75 -2.38 9.47
CA THR A 187 14.00 -1.65 9.23
C THR A 187 13.80 -0.14 9.31
N ALA A 188 12.72 0.37 8.73
CA ALA A 188 12.37 1.78 8.81
C ALA A 188 12.12 2.23 10.26
N MET A 189 11.40 1.43 11.03
CA MET A 189 11.16 1.69 12.46
C MET A 189 12.45 1.66 13.28
N ALA A 190 13.37 0.72 13.02
CA ALA A 190 14.65 0.63 13.72
C ALA A 190 15.53 1.87 13.45
N ILE A 191 15.67 2.27 12.18
CA ILE A 191 16.47 3.44 11.76
C ILE A 191 15.86 4.73 12.31
N SER A 192 14.52 4.85 12.33
CA SER A 192 13.82 6.05 12.79
C SER A 192 14.11 6.43 14.24
N GLN A 193 14.55 5.46 15.04
CA GLN A 193 14.89 5.71 16.44
C GLN A 193 16.22 6.44 16.65
N LYS A 194 17.15 6.35 15.68
CA LYS A 194 18.49 6.92 15.82
C LYS A 194 18.75 8.16 14.95
N VAL A 195 17.98 8.33 13.88
CA VAL A 195 18.28 9.30 12.84
C VAL A 195 17.21 10.38 12.74
N ASN A 196 17.66 11.63 12.51
CA ASN A 196 16.77 12.78 12.38
C ASN A 196 15.93 12.79 11.09
N SER A 197 16.43 12.21 10.01
CA SER A 197 15.74 12.11 8.71
C SER A 197 15.75 10.67 8.20
N PRO A 198 14.92 9.78 8.80
CA PRO A 198 15.00 8.34 8.53
C PRO A 198 14.77 8.01 7.06
N LEU A 199 13.79 8.66 6.40
CA LEU A 199 13.51 8.44 4.98
C LEU A 199 14.72 8.76 4.09
N LEU A 200 15.39 9.87 4.34
CA LEU A 200 16.56 10.30 3.58
C LEU A 200 17.73 9.33 3.77
N VAL A 201 17.97 8.89 5.01
CA VAL A 201 19.03 7.92 5.31
C VAL A 201 18.75 6.55 4.70
N ILE A 202 17.50 6.09 4.72
CA ILE A 202 17.12 4.83 4.07
C ILE A 202 17.36 4.95 2.56
N LEU A 203 16.92 6.03 1.93
CA LEU A 203 17.07 6.26 0.51
C LEU A 203 18.54 6.33 0.10
N ILE A 204 19.33 7.15 0.77
CA ILE A 204 20.78 7.26 0.50
C ILE A 204 21.49 5.93 0.77
N GLY A 205 21.15 5.25 1.89
CA GLY A 205 21.75 3.97 2.26
C GLY A 205 21.50 2.89 1.21
N ILE A 206 20.27 2.80 0.70
CA ILE A 206 19.92 1.85 -0.36
C ILE A 206 20.68 2.17 -1.64
N TYR A 207 20.70 3.45 -2.06
CA TYR A 207 21.46 3.87 -3.24
C TYR A 207 22.96 3.56 -3.08
N ALA A 208 23.57 3.87 -1.93
CA ALA A 208 24.97 3.58 -1.68
C ALA A 208 25.24 2.07 -1.72
N LEU A 209 24.41 1.25 -1.10
CA LEU A 209 24.56 -0.22 -1.10
C LEU A 209 24.36 -0.85 -2.49
N ARG A 210 23.59 -0.23 -3.37
CA ARG A 210 23.43 -0.69 -4.76
C ARG A 210 24.61 -0.31 -5.64
N TRP A 211 24.99 0.96 -5.63
CA TRP A 211 25.97 1.52 -6.58
C TRP A 211 27.42 1.34 -6.18
N MET A 212 27.73 1.38 -4.87
CA MET A 212 29.11 1.31 -4.40
C MET A 212 29.80 -0.03 -4.73
N PRO A 213 29.18 -1.20 -4.53
CA PRO A 213 29.76 -2.48 -4.90
C PRO A 213 29.94 -2.65 -6.42
N ILE A 214 29.02 -2.11 -7.22
CA ILE A 214 29.13 -2.12 -8.67
C ILE A 214 30.33 -1.28 -9.10
N ALA A 215 30.46 -0.06 -8.59
CA ALA A 215 31.50 0.88 -8.97
C ALA A 215 32.92 0.42 -8.52
N MET A 216 33.04 -0.24 -7.35
CA MET A 216 34.33 -0.64 -6.79
C MET A 216 34.77 -2.04 -7.19
N PHE A 217 33.82 -2.98 -7.31
CA PHE A 217 34.13 -4.41 -7.44
C PHE A 217 33.41 -5.08 -8.62
N ASN A 218 32.63 -4.32 -9.41
CA ASN A 218 31.78 -4.84 -10.50
C ASN A 218 30.84 -5.97 -10.00
N PHE A 219 30.38 -5.87 -8.74
CA PHE A 219 29.54 -6.85 -8.06
C PHE A 219 28.08 -6.42 -8.09
N TYR A 220 27.24 -7.13 -8.86
CA TYR A 220 25.83 -6.82 -9.08
C TYR A 220 24.89 -7.50 -8.08
N GLY A 221 25.35 -8.45 -7.28
CA GLY A 221 24.48 -9.27 -6.42
C GLY A 221 23.64 -8.48 -5.42
N LEU A 222 24.12 -7.30 -4.93
CA LEU A 222 23.33 -6.43 -4.09
C LEU A 222 22.26 -5.65 -4.87
N ASP A 223 22.56 -5.25 -6.10
CA ASP A 223 21.59 -4.58 -6.97
C ASP A 223 20.44 -5.51 -7.33
N ASP A 224 20.74 -6.76 -7.69
CA ASP A 224 19.75 -7.80 -7.98
C ASP A 224 18.87 -8.09 -6.75
N PHE A 225 19.49 -8.20 -5.57
CA PHE A 225 18.79 -8.39 -4.30
C PHE A 225 17.81 -7.25 -3.99
N PHE A 226 18.28 -6.00 -4.06
CA PHE A 226 17.42 -4.85 -3.79
C PHE A 226 16.32 -4.69 -4.84
N SER A 227 16.62 -4.95 -6.12
CA SER A 227 15.64 -4.92 -7.18
C SER A 227 14.53 -5.95 -6.95
N ALA A 228 14.89 -7.19 -6.63
CA ALA A 228 13.94 -8.24 -6.30
C ALA A 228 13.02 -7.84 -5.13
N ILE A 229 13.59 -7.27 -4.06
CA ILE A 229 12.82 -6.89 -2.87
C ILE A 229 11.87 -5.71 -3.14
N PHE A 230 12.31 -4.70 -3.89
CA PHE A 230 11.46 -3.55 -4.18
C PHE A 230 10.26 -3.89 -5.05
N TYR A 231 10.42 -4.83 -5.98
CA TYR A 231 9.32 -5.29 -6.82
C TYR A 231 8.33 -6.21 -6.10
N LEU A 232 8.73 -6.86 -4.99
CA LEU A 232 7.89 -7.81 -4.26
C LEU A 232 6.49 -7.30 -3.90
N PRO A 233 6.33 -6.19 -3.15
CA PRO A 233 5.00 -5.72 -2.75
C PRO A 233 4.20 -5.17 -3.93
N LEU A 234 4.89 -4.60 -4.92
CA LEU A 234 4.27 -4.10 -6.14
C LEU A 234 3.73 -5.26 -6.98
N HIS A 235 4.54 -6.30 -7.15
CA HIS A 235 4.17 -7.50 -7.89
C HIS A 235 2.99 -8.23 -7.23
N ALA A 236 2.94 -8.30 -5.88
CA ALA A 236 1.81 -8.87 -5.16
C ALA A 236 0.49 -8.13 -5.40
N ILE A 237 0.53 -6.82 -5.70
CA ILE A 237 -0.66 -6.04 -6.01
C ILE A 237 -1.07 -6.20 -7.48
N LEU A 238 -0.10 -6.13 -8.41
CA LEU A 238 -0.34 -6.03 -9.84
C LEU A 238 -0.41 -7.39 -10.56
N ALA A 239 0.27 -8.43 -10.05
CA ALA A 239 0.26 -9.74 -10.69
C ALA A 239 -1.12 -10.40 -10.61
N PRO A 240 -1.50 -11.23 -11.60
CA PRO A 240 -2.73 -12.01 -11.56
C PRO A 240 -2.83 -12.88 -10.30
N ASN A 241 -1.73 -13.49 -9.88
CA ASN A 241 -1.63 -14.25 -8.63
C ASN A 241 -0.69 -13.52 -7.64
N PRO A 242 -1.18 -13.01 -6.50
CA PRO A 242 -0.36 -12.27 -5.54
C PRO A 242 0.76 -13.10 -4.92
N PHE A 243 0.64 -14.43 -4.90
CA PHE A 243 1.64 -15.34 -4.34
C PHE A 243 2.81 -15.60 -5.30
N SER A 244 2.67 -15.33 -6.61
CA SER A 244 3.75 -15.50 -7.57
C SER A 244 4.94 -14.57 -7.32
N ALA A 245 4.71 -13.46 -6.63
CA ALA A 245 5.76 -12.52 -6.23
C ALA A 245 6.92 -13.19 -5.48
N ILE A 246 6.64 -14.22 -4.65
CA ILE A 246 7.65 -14.89 -3.82
C ILE A 246 8.62 -15.74 -4.65
N PRO A 247 8.16 -16.72 -5.46
CA PRO A 247 9.06 -17.50 -6.30
C PRO A 247 9.78 -16.64 -7.35
N ASP A 248 9.12 -15.61 -7.92
CA ASP A 248 9.71 -14.74 -8.94
C ASP A 248 10.89 -13.91 -8.37
N ALA A 249 10.81 -13.47 -7.11
CA ALA A 249 11.91 -12.79 -6.42
C ALA A 249 13.06 -13.74 -6.00
N GLY A 250 12.82 -15.04 -5.98
CA GLY A 250 13.76 -16.07 -5.55
C GLY A 250 13.77 -16.27 -4.01
N TRP A 251 13.67 -17.53 -3.60
CA TRP A 251 13.59 -17.91 -2.18
C TRP A 251 14.78 -17.43 -1.35
N MET A 252 15.98 -17.33 -1.94
CA MET A 252 17.18 -16.86 -1.26
C MET A 252 17.08 -15.37 -0.93
N ASN A 253 16.58 -14.56 -1.86
CA ASN A 253 16.39 -13.13 -1.66
C ASN A 253 15.31 -12.86 -0.60
N VAL A 254 14.19 -13.59 -0.67
CA VAL A 254 13.10 -13.47 0.31
C VAL A 254 13.57 -13.92 1.70
N GLY A 255 14.35 -15.00 1.79
CA GLY A 255 14.95 -15.47 3.06
C GLY A 255 15.91 -14.46 3.68
N GLY A 256 16.82 -13.91 2.87
CA GLY A 256 17.75 -12.85 3.29
C GLY A 256 17.01 -11.59 3.77
N TYR A 257 15.96 -11.21 3.05
CA TYR A 257 15.13 -10.06 3.41
C TYR A 257 14.36 -10.27 4.71
N ALA A 258 13.77 -11.45 4.92
CA ALA A 258 13.11 -11.82 6.17
C ALA A 258 14.11 -11.81 7.35
N PHE A 259 15.33 -12.31 7.14
CA PHE A 259 16.39 -12.28 8.15
C PHE A 259 16.77 -10.86 8.56
N ILE A 260 16.93 -9.94 7.59
CA ILE A 260 17.13 -8.50 7.86
C ILE A 260 15.99 -7.94 8.71
N GLY A 261 14.74 -8.31 8.41
CA GLY A 261 13.57 -7.92 9.20
C GLY A 261 13.64 -8.36 10.65
N VAL A 262 14.04 -9.61 10.91
CA VAL A 262 14.21 -10.14 12.27
C VAL A 262 15.32 -9.40 13.02
N LEU A 263 16.44 -9.12 12.38
CA LEU A 263 17.52 -8.32 12.97
C LEU A 263 17.05 -6.90 13.30
N ALA A 264 16.31 -6.28 12.38
CA ALA A 264 15.75 -4.95 12.59
C ALA A 264 14.72 -4.91 13.73
N TRP A 265 13.90 -5.95 13.88
CA TRP A 265 12.99 -6.09 15.02
C TRP A 265 13.71 -6.12 16.35
N THR A 266 14.72 -7.00 16.49
CA THR A 266 15.51 -7.10 17.71
C THR A 266 16.26 -5.82 18.03
N ALA A 267 16.84 -5.17 17.00
CA ALA A 267 17.51 -3.88 17.14
C ALA A 267 16.52 -2.78 17.58
N SER A 268 15.32 -2.73 16.98
CA SER A 268 14.30 -1.74 17.31
C SER A 268 13.85 -1.84 18.78
N ILE A 269 13.62 -3.04 19.28
CA ILE A 269 13.27 -3.26 20.69
C ILE A 269 14.43 -2.88 21.61
N LYS A 270 15.67 -3.24 21.24
CA LYS A 270 16.86 -2.87 22.04
C LYS A 270 17.04 -1.35 22.11
N PHE A 271 16.87 -0.66 21.00
CA PHE A 271 16.99 0.81 20.95
C PHE A 271 15.87 1.52 21.72
N SER A 272 14.68 0.94 21.81
CA SER A 272 13.62 1.51 22.64
C SER A 272 13.97 1.50 24.13
N ARG A 273 14.80 0.54 24.58
CA ARG A 273 15.22 0.40 25.99
C ARG A 273 16.43 1.26 26.36
N THR A 274 17.30 1.55 25.41
CA THR A 274 18.61 2.25 25.63
C THR A 274 18.52 3.77 25.55
N VAL A 275 17.32 4.34 25.48
CA VAL A 275 17.17 5.81 25.51
C VAL A 275 17.26 6.29 26.95
N ASN A 276 18.44 6.75 27.31
CA ASN A 276 18.67 7.66 28.42
C ASN A 276 18.61 9.08 27.93
#